data_3d0a6b0a5d213098d0b3c9f5a3a3ab3d
#
_entry.id   3d0a6b0a5d213098d0b3c9f5a3a3ab3d
#
_cell.length_a   1.000
_cell.length_b   1.000
_cell.length_c   1.000
_cell.angle_alpha   90.00
_cell.angle_beta   90.00
_cell.angle_gamma   90.00
#
_symmetry.space_group_name_H-M   'P 1'
#
loop_
_entity.id
_entity.type
_entity.pdbx_description
1 polymer ?
#
loop_
_entity_poly.entity_id
_entity_poly.type
_entity_poly.pdbx_seq_one_letter_code
_entity_poly.pdbx_strand_id
1 'polypeptide(L)'
;MVFTFTDLNEKNVDMYFQKGKYEIEPKHVLVLVKSGEQFLCSVHRERGIEFPGGKVENGESLQVAAVREVLEETNIKIKNVRELCHYIVRDEQPFCKVVFVAELEQ
;
A
#
# COMPACT_ATOMS: atom_id res chain seq x y z
N MET A 1 -7.90 12.80 11.24
CA MET A 1 -7.36 13.83 10.36
C MET A 1 -7.37 13.33 8.93
N VAL A 2 -7.85 14.15 8.01
CA VAL A 2 -7.95 13.81 6.59
C VAL A 2 -7.12 14.79 5.79
N PHE A 3 -6.29 14.27 4.88
CA PHE A 3 -5.57 15.09 3.92
C PHE A 3 -6.17 14.84 2.54
N THR A 4 -6.52 15.91 1.83
CA THR A 4 -7.09 15.83 0.50
C THR A 4 -6.13 16.45 -0.51
N PHE A 5 -5.88 15.75 -1.60
CA PHE A 5 -5.02 16.24 -2.68
C PHE A 5 -5.48 15.66 -4.02
N THR A 6 -4.89 16.17 -5.10
CA THR A 6 -5.16 15.67 -6.44
C THR A 6 -3.93 14.91 -6.94
N ASP A 7 -4.13 13.71 -7.47
CA ASP A 7 -3.02 12.90 -7.97
C ASP A 7 -2.62 13.31 -9.40
N LEU A 8 -1.63 12.61 -9.97
CA LEU A 8 -1.11 12.92 -11.30
C LEU A 8 -2.14 12.70 -12.42
N ASN A 9 -3.20 11.95 -12.14
CA ASN A 9 -4.28 11.68 -13.09
C ASN A 9 -5.48 12.60 -12.84
N GLU A 10 -5.28 13.67 -12.07
CA GLU A 10 -6.30 14.65 -11.72
C GLU A 10 -7.48 14.06 -10.92
N LYS A 11 -7.24 12.95 -10.21
CA LYS A 11 -8.24 12.36 -9.33
C LYS A 11 -8.07 12.91 -7.91
N ASN A 12 -9.19 13.15 -7.23
CA ASN A 12 -9.17 13.57 -5.83
C ASN A 12 -8.84 12.38 -4.95
N VAL A 13 -7.93 12.58 -4.01
CA VAL A 13 -7.50 11.54 -3.07
C VAL A 13 -7.67 12.05 -1.65
N ASP A 14 -8.35 11.25 -0.83
CA ASP A 14 -8.49 11.51 0.60
C ASP A 14 -7.63 10.51 1.36
N MET A 15 -6.72 11.03 2.19
CA MET A 15 -5.80 10.21 2.98
C MET A 15 -6.16 10.30 4.46
N TYR A 16 -6.28 9.13 5.10
CA TYR A 16 -6.70 8.99 6.49
C TYR A 16 -5.62 8.27 7.30
N PHE A 17 -5.31 8.79 8.47
CA PHE A 17 -4.40 8.12 9.42
C PHE A 17 -5.17 7.37 10.51
N GLN A 18 -6.39 6.98 10.22
CA GLN A 18 -7.23 6.19 11.11
C GLN A 18 -7.14 4.72 10.72
N LYS A 19 -6.68 3.89 11.65
CA LYS A 19 -6.46 2.47 11.39
C LYS A 19 -7.75 1.65 11.52
N GLY A 20 -7.93 0.70 10.62
CA GLY A 20 -8.99 -0.30 10.73
C GLY A 20 -10.40 0.16 10.48
N LYS A 21 -10.60 1.40 10.07
CA LYS A 21 -11.92 1.95 9.75
C LYS A 21 -11.90 2.54 8.36
N TYR A 22 -12.61 1.91 7.43
CA TYR A 22 -12.58 2.27 6.02
C TYR A 22 -13.99 2.58 5.52
N GLU A 23 -14.14 3.73 4.88
CA GLU A 23 -15.40 4.10 4.21
C GLU A 23 -15.69 3.14 3.05
N ILE A 24 -14.66 2.72 2.35
CA ILE A 24 -14.74 1.81 1.20
C ILE A 24 -13.87 0.60 1.53
N GLU A 25 -14.37 -0.60 1.26
CA GLU A 25 -13.60 -1.83 1.52
C GLU A 25 -12.27 -1.80 0.80
N PRO A 26 -11.13 -1.95 1.53
CA PRO A 26 -9.82 -1.93 0.90
C PRO A 26 -9.62 -3.14 -0.02
N LYS A 27 -9.20 -2.88 -1.24
CA LYS A 27 -8.91 -3.90 -2.25
C LYS A 27 -7.46 -3.89 -2.71
N HIS A 28 -6.67 -2.93 -2.22
CA HIS A 28 -5.27 -2.75 -2.61
C HIS A 28 -4.40 -2.47 -1.39
N VAL A 29 -3.16 -2.90 -1.45
CA VAL A 29 -2.16 -2.61 -0.42
C VAL A 29 -0.93 -1.99 -1.06
N LEU A 30 -0.23 -1.16 -0.29
CA LEU A 30 1.05 -0.57 -0.63
C LEU A 30 1.96 -0.77 0.58
N VAL A 31 3.20 -1.16 0.36
CA VAL A 31 4.08 -1.50 1.49
C VAL A 31 5.37 -0.68 1.44
N LEU A 32 5.62 0.04 2.52
CA LEU A 32 6.87 0.77 2.73
C LEU A 32 7.79 -0.13 3.56
N VAL A 33 8.71 -0.81 2.91
CA VAL A 33 9.64 -1.73 3.57
C VAL A 33 10.89 -0.97 3.91
N LYS A 34 11.16 -0.85 5.20
CA LYS A 34 12.29 -0.07 5.70
C LYS A 34 13.48 -0.97 6.01
N SER A 35 14.66 -0.54 5.56
CA SER A 35 15.94 -1.16 5.90
C SER A 35 16.90 -0.04 6.30
N GLY A 36 17.11 0.14 7.61
CA GLY A 36 17.86 1.28 8.11
C GLY A 36 17.17 2.59 7.75
N GLU A 37 17.82 3.44 6.98
CA GLU A 37 17.25 4.70 6.51
C GLU A 37 16.77 4.62 5.06
N GLN A 38 16.76 3.42 4.49
CA GLN A 38 16.38 3.21 3.09
C GLN A 38 15.04 2.49 3.01
N PHE A 39 14.37 2.66 1.88
CA PHE A 39 13.13 1.97 1.56
C PHE A 39 13.32 1.10 0.33
N LEU A 40 12.71 -0.08 0.39
CA LEU A 40 12.72 -1.02 -0.74
C LEU A 40 11.74 -0.55 -1.81
N CYS A 41 12.20 -0.50 -3.05
CA CYS A 41 11.34 -0.22 -4.20
C CYS A 41 11.55 -1.29 -5.25
N SER A 42 10.53 -1.49 -6.08
CA SER A 42 10.64 -2.30 -7.29
C SER A 42 10.82 -1.36 -8.48
N VAL A 43 11.46 -1.87 -9.53
CA VAL A 43 11.63 -1.12 -10.78
C VAL A 43 10.75 -1.77 -11.84
N HIS A 44 9.77 -1.05 -12.30
CA HIS A 44 8.87 -1.51 -13.35
C HIS A 44 9.31 -0.91 -14.69
N ARG A 45 9.36 -1.73 -15.73
CA ARG A 45 9.85 -1.30 -17.04
C ARG A 45 9.14 -0.05 -17.58
N GLU A 46 7.84 0.02 -17.41
CA GLU A 46 7.03 1.12 -17.93
C GLU A 46 6.72 2.21 -16.92
N ARG A 47 6.46 1.82 -15.65
CA ARG A 47 6.05 2.77 -14.61
C ARG A 47 7.21 3.35 -13.80
N GLY A 48 8.41 2.78 -13.95
CA GLY A 48 9.59 3.25 -13.23
C GLY A 48 9.71 2.65 -11.83
N ILE A 49 10.13 3.47 -10.87
CA ILE A 49 10.37 3.04 -9.49
C ILE A 49 9.07 3.13 -8.70
N GLU A 50 8.69 2.04 -8.04
CA GLU A 50 7.46 1.95 -7.24
C GLU A 50 7.72 1.26 -5.91
N PHE A 51 6.91 1.60 -4.89
CA PHE A 51 6.84 0.79 -3.69
C PHE A 51 6.04 -0.49 -4.00
N PRO A 52 6.41 -1.63 -3.39
CA PRO A 52 5.66 -2.87 -3.61
C PRO A 52 4.20 -2.75 -3.19
N GLY A 53 3.33 -3.42 -3.91
CA GLY A 53 1.91 -3.44 -3.60
C GLY A 53 1.10 -4.12 -4.68
N GLY A 54 -0.18 -4.24 -4.46
CA GLY A 54 -1.08 -4.85 -5.41
C GLY A 54 -2.46 -5.13 -4.83
N LYS A 55 -3.22 -5.96 -5.54
CA LYS A 55 -4.59 -6.28 -5.16
C LYS A 55 -4.66 -7.34 -4.07
N VAL A 56 -5.61 -7.16 -3.17
CA VAL A 56 -5.95 -8.15 -2.14
C VAL A 56 -6.77 -9.26 -2.81
N GLU A 57 -6.38 -10.52 -2.56
CA GLU A 57 -7.10 -11.67 -3.08
C GLU A 57 -8.28 -12.05 -2.18
N ASN A 58 -9.25 -12.75 -2.73
CA ASN A 58 -10.44 -13.19 -1.98
C ASN A 58 -10.04 -14.04 -0.77
N GLY A 59 -10.56 -13.68 0.40
CA GLY A 59 -10.29 -14.40 1.63
C GLY A 59 -8.97 -14.07 2.29
N GLU A 60 -8.18 -13.20 1.68
CA GLU A 60 -6.88 -12.81 2.17
C GLU A 60 -7.00 -11.58 3.10
N SER A 61 -6.30 -11.58 4.22
CA SER A 61 -6.23 -10.38 5.05
C SER A 61 -5.33 -9.35 4.41
N LEU A 62 -5.47 -8.10 4.82
CA LEU A 62 -4.63 -7.01 4.29
C LEU A 62 -3.15 -7.25 4.59
N GLN A 63 -2.83 -7.74 5.80
CA GLN A 63 -1.46 -8.02 6.19
C GLN A 63 -0.86 -9.17 5.37
N VAL A 64 -1.64 -10.21 5.13
CA VAL A 64 -1.19 -11.34 4.30
C VAL A 64 -0.95 -10.87 2.87
N ALA A 65 -1.83 -10.02 2.34
CA ALA A 65 -1.65 -9.44 1.01
C ALA A 65 -0.35 -8.65 0.93
N ALA A 66 -0.06 -7.84 1.96
CA ALA A 66 1.17 -7.04 2.02
C ALA A 66 2.41 -7.93 1.95
N VAL A 67 2.45 -8.99 2.77
CA VAL A 67 3.57 -9.94 2.80
C VAL A 67 3.74 -10.62 1.44
N ARG A 68 2.63 -11.08 0.88
CA ARG A 68 2.63 -11.79 -0.41
C ARG A 68 3.11 -10.91 -1.56
N GLU A 69 2.58 -9.68 -1.65
CA GLU A 69 2.97 -8.76 -2.73
C GLU A 69 4.45 -8.39 -2.70
N VAL A 70 5.00 -8.14 -1.50
CA VAL A 70 6.43 -7.86 -1.39
C VAL A 70 7.25 -9.07 -1.82
N LEU A 71 6.87 -10.27 -1.39
CA LEU A 71 7.57 -11.48 -1.75
C LEU A 71 7.53 -11.74 -3.26
N GLU A 72 6.37 -11.58 -3.88
CA GLU A 72 6.22 -11.78 -5.32
C GLU A 72 7.03 -10.80 -6.15
N GLU A 73 7.02 -9.52 -5.77
CA GLU A 73 7.67 -8.47 -6.55
C GLU A 73 9.18 -8.35 -6.29
N THR A 74 9.64 -8.70 -5.09
CA THR A 74 11.03 -8.45 -4.68
C THR A 74 11.77 -9.69 -4.19
N ASN A 75 11.06 -10.80 -3.98
CA ASN A 75 11.60 -12.02 -3.38
C ASN A 75 12.13 -11.81 -1.97
N ILE A 76 11.62 -10.82 -1.27
CA ILE A 76 12.03 -10.45 0.09
C ILE A 76 10.92 -10.75 1.07
N LYS A 77 11.27 -11.33 2.22
CA LYS A 77 10.34 -11.56 3.33
C LYS A 77 10.38 -10.38 4.28
N ILE A 78 9.21 -9.97 4.76
CA ILE A 78 9.07 -8.85 5.67
C ILE A 78 8.50 -9.30 7.01
N LYS A 79 8.73 -8.47 8.02
CA LYS A 79 8.21 -8.66 9.37
C LYS A 79 7.70 -7.34 9.95
N ASN A 80 7.03 -7.43 11.10
CA ASN A 80 6.51 -6.25 11.81
C ASN A 80 5.65 -5.37 10.92
N VAL A 81 4.74 -6.01 10.18
CA VAL A 81 3.84 -5.35 9.25
C VAL A 81 2.76 -4.61 10.04
N ARG A 82 2.65 -3.31 9.84
CA ARG A 82 1.66 -2.50 10.55
C ARG A 82 1.09 -1.44 9.62
N GLU A 83 -0.18 -1.15 9.81
CA GLU A 83 -0.87 -0.14 9.01
C GLU A 83 -0.39 1.26 9.40
N LEU A 84 -0.05 2.07 8.39
CA LEU A 84 0.31 3.47 8.56
C LEU A 84 -0.87 4.38 8.30
N CYS A 85 -1.50 4.22 7.16
CA CYS A 85 -2.61 5.04 6.72
C CYS A 85 -3.36 4.31 5.60
N HIS A 86 -4.48 4.89 5.17
CA HIS A 86 -5.14 4.43 3.96
C HIS A 86 -5.57 5.66 3.16
N TYR A 87 -5.79 5.46 1.87
CA TYR A 87 -6.32 6.54 1.05
C TYR A 87 -7.38 6.02 0.10
N ILE A 88 -8.30 6.93 -0.23
CA ILE A 88 -9.39 6.65 -1.15
C ILE A 88 -9.20 7.52 -2.38
N VAL A 89 -9.12 6.88 -3.53
CA VAL A 89 -9.07 7.59 -4.82
C VAL A 89 -10.51 7.76 -5.29
N ARG A 90 -10.95 9.00 -5.42
CA ARG A 90 -12.33 9.36 -5.82
C ARG A 90 -12.44 9.40 -7.33
N ASP A 91 -12.45 8.23 -7.94
CA ASP A 91 -12.66 8.03 -9.37
C ASP A 91 -14.13 7.64 -9.60
N GLU A 92 -14.52 7.34 -10.83
CA GLU A 92 -15.83 6.84 -11.17
C GLU A 92 -16.17 5.60 -10.34
N GLN A 93 -15.17 4.74 -10.16
CA GLN A 93 -15.24 3.60 -9.25
C GLN A 93 -14.22 3.83 -8.15
N PRO A 94 -14.62 4.51 -7.06
CA PRO A 94 -13.66 4.81 -6.01
C PRO A 94 -13.08 3.55 -5.38
N PHE A 95 -11.82 3.61 -4.99
CA PHE A 95 -11.17 2.48 -4.34
C PHE A 95 -10.31 2.93 -3.17
N CYS A 96 -10.12 2.02 -2.24
CA CYS A 96 -9.32 2.23 -1.02
C CYS A 96 -8.05 1.40 -1.09
N LYS A 97 -6.93 2.04 -0.77
CA LYS A 97 -5.64 1.40 -0.66
C LYS A 97 -5.09 1.61 0.74
N VAL A 98 -4.65 0.53 1.39
CA VAL A 98 -4.06 0.60 2.72
C VAL A 98 -2.54 0.57 2.60
N VAL A 99 -1.88 1.49 3.28
CA VAL A 99 -0.42 1.62 3.29
C VAL A 99 0.11 0.99 4.56
N PHE A 100 1.02 0.03 4.40
CA PHE A 100 1.71 -0.65 5.51
C PHE A 100 3.16 -0.22 5.58
N VAL A 101 3.70 -0.24 6.78
CA VAL A 101 5.13 -0.10 7.03
C VAL A 101 5.61 -1.44 7.56
N ALA A 102 6.74 -1.91 7.06
CA ALA A 102 7.30 -3.19 7.45
C ALA A 102 8.83 -3.11 7.47
N GLU A 103 9.44 -4.15 8.02
CA GLU A 103 10.90 -4.27 8.09
C GLU A 103 11.33 -5.51 7.33
N LEU A 104 12.58 -5.51 6.85
CA LEU A 104 13.15 -6.70 6.26
C LEU A 104 13.31 -7.77 7.32
N GLU A 105 12.90 -9.01 6.99
CA GLU A 105 13.18 -10.16 7.81
C GLU A 105 14.59 -10.65 7.48
N GLN A 106 15.41 -10.73 8.51
CA GLN A 106 16.81 -11.18 8.36
C GLN A 106 17.03 -12.49 9.06
#